data_43cb2e28f9b2fd4d589598751d4cfbaf
#
_entry.id   43cb2e28f9b2fd4d589598751d4cfbaf
#
_cell.length_a   1.000
_cell.length_b   1.000
_cell.length_c   1.000
_cell.angle_alpha   90.00
_cell.angle_beta   90.00
_cell.angle_gamma   90.00
#
_symmetry.space_group_name_H-M   'P 1'
#
loop_
_entity.id
_entity.type
_entity.pdbx_description
1 polymer ?
#
loop_
_entity_poly.entity_id
_entity_poly.type
_entity_poly.pdbx_seq_one_letter_code
_entity_poly.pdbx_strand_id
1 'polypeptide(L)'
;MWQGGIKMASLNVTDVIKELDISKSYLYKLIDKENILIPRSDTGRYFWDENTVEIIKRFLHIDGLQDKDDTDFLISKLGLKQSFINNRRYLGNKYSLSDFIRKTVDENCKGVNIVIDIFSGTGAVANTFKDKMLITNDLLYSNYISNYAWFEYEKYSSKKIIELIYDYNQVKTKENNYMRENFADTFFSADDCSKIGYIREDIEAKYKNKEINFKEYAILITSLLNAMDKIANTVGHYDAYRKNVDFEKKLVLNVLLPEETVNSNNICYNLDANKLIKSIRGDLLYLDPPYNSRQYCDAYHLLENVARWEKPEVYGVARKMDRTSLKSDYCMITATKAFEELIERADTKYILLSYNNMSDKGNDRSNAKILDEDIMRILSKKGKVTIFESNYKSFSTGKSDIKDNKERLFLCEVFSEEKKKMTSNTIVPFFFW
;
A
#
# COMPACT_ATOMS: atom_id res chain seq x y z
N MET A 1 44.23 -45.97 19.07
CA MET A 1 44.27 -46.40 17.68
C MET A 1 42.81 -46.41 17.15
N TRP A 2 42.41 -45.34 16.51
CA TRP A 2 41.20 -45.35 15.72
C TRP A 2 41.59 -44.68 14.36
N GLN A 3 41.93 -45.51 13.40
CA GLN A 3 42.07 -45.14 11.99
C GLN A 3 40.78 -45.53 11.29
N GLY A 4 40.06 -44.57 10.85
CA GLY A 4 38.87 -44.69 10.01
C GLY A 4 38.58 -43.34 9.39
N GLY A 5 39.53 -42.83 8.58
CA GLY A 5 39.33 -41.60 7.81
C GLY A 5 38.43 -41.88 6.62
N ILE A 6 37.18 -41.54 6.72
CA ILE A 6 36.31 -41.34 5.56
C ILE A 6 36.88 -40.14 4.82
N LYS A 7 37.50 -40.33 3.65
CA LYS A 7 37.85 -39.27 2.71
C LYS A 7 36.51 -38.65 2.24
N MET A 8 36.05 -37.60 2.90
CA MET A 8 34.97 -36.78 2.37
C MET A 8 35.48 -36.13 1.05
N ALA A 9 34.73 -36.33 -0.02
CA ALA A 9 35.05 -35.71 -1.29
C ALA A 9 34.92 -34.18 -1.14
N SER A 10 36.01 -33.46 -1.34
CA SER A 10 35.95 -31.98 -1.36
C SER A 10 35.29 -31.52 -2.65
N LEU A 11 34.24 -30.77 -2.52
CA LEU A 11 33.58 -30.08 -3.64
C LEU A 11 34.41 -28.85 -4.04
N ASN A 12 34.37 -28.46 -5.29
CA ASN A 12 34.90 -27.16 -5.69
C ASN A 12 33.79 -26.08 -5.60
N VAL A 13 34.17 -24.82 -5.47
CA VAL A 13 33.24 -23.72 -5.35
C VAL A 13 32.27 -23.60 -6.54
N THR A 14 32.69 -24.06 -7.72
CA THR A 14 31.88 -24.04 -8.94
C THR A 14 30.72 -25.04 -8.84
N ASP A 15 31.01 -26.23 -8.28
CA ASP A 15 29.97 -27.23 -8.05
C ASP A 15 28.97 -26.75 -6.98
N VAL A 16 29.48 -26.13 -5.90
CA VAL A 16 28.64 -25.58 -4.81
C VAL A 16 27.70 -24.50 -5.32
N ILE A 17 28.19 -23.51 -6.07
CA ILE A 17 27.33 -22.42 -6.61
C ILE A 17 26.32 -22.95 -7.63
N LYS A 18 26.67 -24.00 -8.39
CA LYS A 18 25.76 -24.65 -9.33
C LYS A 18 24.66 -25.42 -8.59
N GLU A 19 25.03 -26.16 -7.53
CA GLU A 19 24.07 -26.91 -6.71
C GLU A 19 23.12 -26.01 -5.95
N LEU A 20 23.63 -24.86 -5.45
CA LEU A 20 22.84 -23.88 -4.70
C LEU A 20 22.06 -22.92 -5.60
N ASP A 21 22.32 -22.93 -6.91
CA ASP A 21 21.74 -22.01 -7.91
C ASP A 21 21.94 -20.52 -7.54
N ILE A 22 23.16 -20.18 -7.07
CA ILE A 22 23.53 -18.82 -6.63
C ILE A 22 24.82 -18.36 -7.27
N SER A 23 25.06 -17.04 -7.32
CA SER A 23 26.33 -16.49 -7.79
C SER A 23 27.46 -16.70 -6.76
N LYS A 24 28.71 -16.78 -7.25
CA LYS A 24 29.88 -16.86 -6.39
C LYS A 24 30.01 -15.66 -5.45
N SER A 25 29.73 -14.48 -5.96
CA SER A 25 29.76 -13.24 -5.17
C SER A 25 28.75 -13.27 -4.03
N TYR A 26 27.54 -13.78 -4.29
CA TYR A 26 26.50 -13.93 -3.28
C TYR A 26 26.87 -14.95 -2.21
N LEU A 27 27.40 -16.11 -2.60
CA LEU A 27 27.85 -17.12 -1.65
C LEU A 27 28.83 -16.53 -0.61
N TYR A 28 29.83 -15.78 -1.06
CA TYR A 28 30.82 -15.18 -0.15
C TYR A 28 30.21 -14.07 0.72
N LYS A 29 29.35 -13.22 0.16
CA LYS A 29 28.62 -12.19 0.94
C LYS A 29 27.73 -12.83 2.01
N LEU A 30 27.03 -13.93 1.70
CA LEU A 30 26.19 -14.66 2.64
C LEU A 30 27.03 -15.21 3.81
N ILE A 31 28.15 -15.83 3.51
CA ILE A 31 29.08 -16.37 4.52
C ILE A 31 29.54 -15.25 5.47
N ASP A 32 29.95 -14.12 4.92
CA ASP A 32 30.47 -13.00 5.72
C ASP A 32 29.33 -12.31 6.52
N LYS A 33 28.18 -12.08 5.91
CA LYS A 33 27.03 -11.43 6.55
C LYS A 33 26.48 -12.24 7.70
N GLU A 34 26.30 -13.54 7.50
CA GLU A 34 25.67 -14.44 8.49
C GLU A 34 26.71 -15.11 9.41
N ASN A 35 27.99 -14.72 9.32
CA ASN A 35 29.09 -15.31 10.09
C ASN A 35 29.12 -16.86 10.04
N ILE A 36 28.85 -17.43 8.84
CA ILE A 36 28.80 -18.87 8.67
C ILE A 36 30.22 -19.44 8.83
N LEU A 37 30.41 -20.28 9.82
CA LEU A 37 31.70 -20.92 10.08
C LEU A 37 31.95 -22.06 9.07
N ILE A 38 32.71 -21.77 8.02
CA ILE A 38 33.12 -22.76 7.05
C ILE A 38 34.59 -23.10 7.30
N PRO A 39 34.94 -24.40 7.43
CA PRO A 39 36.34 -24.82 7.58
C PRO A 39 37.22 -24.26 6.45
N ARG A 40 38.46 -23.89 6.79
CA ARG A 40 39.46 -23.47 5.81
C ARG A 40 40.58 -24.49 5.74
N SER A 41 41.13 -24.67 4.54
CA SER A 41 42.34 -25.46 4.32
C SER A 41 43.54 -24.73 4.90
N ASP A 42 44.67 -25.44 5.02
CA ASP A 42 45.96 -24.89 5.43
C ASP A 42 46.43 -23.72 4.56
N THR A 43 45.91 -23.60 3.34
CA THR A 43 46.16 -22.48 2.41
C THR A 43 45.18 -21.32 2.56
N GLY A 44 44.29 -21.34 3.60
CA GLY A 44 43.29 -20.31 3.87
C GLY A 44 42.04 -20.31 2.97
N ARG A 45 41.93 -21.29 2.06
CA ARG A 45 40.74 -21.42 1.17
C ARG A 45 39.62 -22.14 1.91
N TYR A 46 38.36 -21.76 1.64
CA TYR A 46 37.22 -22.48 2.16
C TYR A 46 37.19 -23.93 1.72
N PHE A 47 36.88 -24.80 2.67
CA PHE A 47 36.71 -26.23 2.43
C PHE A 47 35.24 -26.54 2.25
N TRP A 48 34.88 -27.10 1.10
CA TRP A 48 33.50 -27.39 0.72
C TRP A 48 33.24 -28.89 0.82
N ASP A 49 32.28 -29.28 1.60
CA ASP A 49 31.75 -30.64 1.69
C ASP A 49 30.20 -30.60 1.68
N GLU A 50 29.57 -31.74 1.62
CA GLU A 50 28.12 -31.89 1.63
C GLU A 50 27.50 -31.25 2.86
N ASN A 51 28.14 -31.34 4.01
CA ASN A 51 27.65 -30.74 5.26
C ASN A 51 27.66 -29.21 5.22
N THR A 52 28.73 -28.64 4.66
CA THR A 52 28.86 -27.20 4.44
C THR A 52 27.81 -26.68 3.46
N VAL A 53 27.55 -27.42 2.37
CA VAL A 53 26.50 -27.10 1.42
C VAL A 53 25.12 -27.14 2.09
N GLU A 54 24.85 -28.16 2.93
CA GLU A 54 23.60 -28.29 3.65
C GLU A 54 23.39 -27.15 4.67
N ILE A 55 24.46 -26.74 5.37
CA ILE A 55 24.43 -25.58 6.24
C ILE A 55 24.03 -24.33 5.44
N ILE A 56 24.66 -24.09 4.30
CA ILE A 56 24.34 -22.94 3.46
C ILE A 56 22.90 -23.03 2.91
N LYS A 57 22.42 -24.22 2.50
CA LYS A 57 21.03 -24.44 2.11
C LYS A 57 20.05 -24.05 3.22
N ARG A 58 20.37 -24.37 4.49
CA ARG A 58 19.54 -23.95 5.64
C ARG A 58 19.50 -22.43 5.76
N PHE A 59 20.61 -21.73 5.64
CA PHE A 59 20.63 -20.27 5.63
C PHE A 59 19.86 -19.69 4.44
N LEU A 60 20.01 -20.25 3.24
CA LEU A 60 19.24 -19.86 2.07
C LEU A 60 17.74 -20.11 2.25
N HIS A 61 17.34 -21.19 2.94
CA HIS A 61 15.95 -21.49 3.23
C HIS A 61 15.38 -20.69 4.43
N ILE A 62 16.23 -20.38 5.43
CA ILE A 62 15.80 -19.59 6.60
C ILE A 62 15.62 -18.13 6.23
N ASP A 63 16.50 -17.59 5.39
CA ASP A 63 16.48 -16.16 5.12
C ASP A 63 15.57 -15.75 3.97
N GLY A 64 15.16 -16.65 3.08
CA GLY A 64 14.43 -16.23 1.87
C GLY A 64 15.13 -15.04 1.21
N LEU A 65 16.47 -14.98 1.34
CA LEU A 65 17.30 -13.86 0.93
C LEU A 65 17.20 -13.72 -0.58
N GLN A 66 16.50 -12.69 -0.93
CA GLN A 66 16.45 -12.13 -2.27
C GLN A 66 17.73 -11.31 -2.41
N ASP A 67 18.74 -11.85 -3.09
CA ASP A 67 19.82 -11.00 -3.54
C ASP A 67 19.20 -9.96 -4.50
N LYS A 68 19.22 -8.70 -4.10
CA LYS A 68 18.70 -7.61 -4.92
C LYS A 68 19.39 -7.58 -6.29
N ASP A 69 20.65 -7.94 -6.33
CA ASP A 69 21.45 -8.01 -7.58
C ASP A 69 20.93 -9.14 -8.48
N ASP A 70 20.55 -10.32 -7.93
CA ASP A 70 19.96 -11.42 -8.70
C ASP A 70 18.55 -11.10 -9.18
N THR A 71 17.78 -10.40 -8.38
CA THR A 71 16.41 -9.96 -8.70
C THR A 71 16.43 -8.92 -9.83
N ASP A 72 17.28 -7.90 -9.73
CA ASP A 72 17.42 -6.86 -10.76
C ASP A 72 17.96 -7.46 -12.07
N PHE A 73 18.89 -8.41 -11.98
CA PHE A 73 19.38 -9.16 -13.13
C PHE A 73 18.26 -9.96 -13.81
N LEU A 74 17.42 -10.68 -13.03
CA LEU A 74 16.34 -11.48 -13.57
C LEU A 74 15.27 -10.60 -14.24
N ILE A 75 14.88 -9.48 -13.60
CA ILE A 75 13.96 -8.49 -14.17
C ILE A 75 14.48 -7.97 -15.50
N SER A 76 15.77 -7.59 -15.55
CA SER A 76 16.42 -7.09 -16.77
C SER A 76 16.50 -8.15 -17.86
N LYS A 77 16.91 -9.37 -17.51
CA LYS A 77 17.03 -10.52 -18.44
C LYS A 77 15.69 -10.87 -19.11
N LEU A 78 14.61 -10.76 -18.36
CA LEU A 78 13.24 -11.04 -18.86
C LEU A 78 12.59 -9.82 -19.51
N GLY A 79 13.27 -8.67 -19.59
CA GLY A 79 12.75 -7.44 -20.18
C GLY A 79 11.58 -6.83 -19.43
N LEU A 80 11.47 -7.14 -18.14
CA LEU A 80 10.39 -6.63 -17.28
C LEU A 80 10.74 -5.24 -16.74
N LYS A 81 9.73 -4.55 -16.22
CA LYS A 81 9.87 -3.25 -15.53
C LYS A 81 9.40 -3.37 -14.10
N GLN A 82 10.02 -2.61 -13.21
CA GLN A 82 9.61 -2.55 -11.81
C GLN A 82 8.51 -1.49 -11.60
N SER A 83 7.60 -1.78 -10.69
CA SER A 83 6.57 -0.86 -10.20
C SER A 83 6.98 -0.28 -8.85
N PHE A 84 6.55 0.97 -8.61
CA PHE A 84 6.73 1.67 -7.35
C PHE A 84 5.37 2.10 -6.79
N ILE A 85 5.29 2.40 -5.51
CA ILE A 85 4.05 2.71 -4.80
C ILE A 85 3.28 3.91 -5.41
N ASN A 86 4.00 4.86 -6.01
CA ASN A 86 3.42 6.06 -6.62
C ASN A 86 2.91 5.87 -8.06
N ASN A 87 2.96 4.66 -8.60
CA ASN A 87 2.58 4.40 -10.00
C ASN A 87 1.07 4.35 -10.23
N ARG A 88 0.25 4.28 -9.17
CA ARG A 88 -1.21 4.22 -9.28
C ARG A 88 -1.82 5.62 -9.26
N ARG A 89 -2.71 5.90 -10.21
CA ARG A 89 -3.53 7.12 -10.21
C ARG A 89 -4.61 7.01 -9.15
N TYR A 90 -4.69 8.00 -8.28
CA TYR A 90 -5.68 8.03 -7.20
C TYR A 90 -6.09 9.46 -6.87
N LEU A 91 -7.40 9.68 -6.71
CA LEU A 91 -7.94 10.99 -6.33
C LEU A 91 -7.43 11.38 -4.95
N GLY A 92 -6.89 12.58 -4.82
CA GLY A 92 -6.35 13.05 -3.55
C GLY A 92 -5.01 12.44 -3.15
N ASN A 93 -4.29 11.74 -4.04
CA ASN A 93 -2.98 11.17 -3.73
C ASN A 93 -2.02 12.26 -3.19
N LYS A 94 -1.45 12.00 -2.02
CA LYS A 94 -0.57 12.94 -1.28
C LYS A 94 0.92 12.77 -1.59
N TYR A 95 1.27 12.00 -2.63
CA TYR A 95 2.69 11.75 -2.96
C TYR A 95 3.51 13.03 -3.10
N SER A 96 2.96 14.03 -3.79
CA SER A 96 3.61 15.33 -3.97
C SER A 96 3.68 16.21 -2.70
N LEU A 97 2.98 15.82 -1.63
CA LEU A 97 3.00 16.46 -0.32
C LEU A 97 3.83 15.68 0.70
N SER A 98 4.39 14.53 0.32
CA SER A 98 5.13 13.63 1.22
C SER A 98 6.23 14.35 2.00
N ASP A 99 7.03 15.16 1.32
CA ASP A 99 8.12 15.93 1.96
C ASP A 99 7.60 16.97 2.96
N PHE A 100 6.50 17.64 2.61
CA PHE A 100 5.87 18.62 3.51
C PHE A 100 5.27 17.95 4.75
N ILE A 101 4.58 16.81 4.57
CA ILE A 101 4.03 16.01 5.67
C ILE A 101 5.16 15.49 6.55
N ARG A 102 6.22 14.91 5.96
CA ARG A 102 7.37 14.37 6.69
C ARG A 102 8.06 15.47 7.49
N LYS A 103 8.39 16.59 6.87
CA LYS A 103 9.04 17.73 7.51
C LYS A 103 8.21 18.28 8.69
N THR A 104 6.89 18.41 8.48
CA THR A 104 6.00 18.89 9.56
C THR A 104 6.06 17.98 10.78
N VAL A 105 6.06 16.65 10.57
CA VAL A 105 6.16 15.68 11.67
C VAL A 105 7.53 15.71 12.33
N ASP A 106 8.61 15.68 11.56
CA ASP A 106 9.98 15.64 12.10
C ASP A 106 10.33 16.89 12.94
N GLU A 107 9.83 18.05 12.54
CA GLU A 107 10.08 19.31 13.25
C GLU A 107 9.20 19.52 14.49
N ASN A 108 8.00 18.96 14.52
CA ASN A 108 6.99 19.28 15.53
C ASN A 108 6.57 18.10 16.41
N CYS A 109 6.83 16.85 16.03
CA CYS A 109 6.39 15.67 16.75
C CYS A 109 7.59 14.89 17.31
N LYS A 110 7.69 14.79 18.64
CA LYS A 110 8.79 14.08 19.30
C LYS A 110 8.40 12.63 19.63
N GLY A 111 9.35 11.69 19.42
CA GLY A 111 9.20 10.30 19.85
C GLY A 111 8.11 9.55 19.07
N VAL A 112 7.99 9.83 17.77
CA VAL A 112 7.10 9.09 16.87
C VAL A 112 7.79 7.81 16.42
N ASN A 113 7.28 6.68 16.84
CA ASN A 113 7.73 5.34 16.46
C ASN A 113 6.63 4.54 15.74
N ILE A 114 5.36 4.83 16.03
CA ILE A 114 4.19 4.16 15.46
C ILE A 114 3.34 5.20 14.74
N VAL A 115 3.16 5.03 13.43
CA VAL A 115 2.33 5.88 12.58
C VAL A 115 1.10 5.10 12.12
N ILE A 116 -0.07 5.66 12.36
CA ILE A 116 -1.36 5.15 11.91
C ILE A 116 -1.81 5.99 10.71
N ASP A 117 -1.91 5.37 9.52
CA ASP A 117 -2.51 5.96 8.33
C ASP A 117 -3.88 5.30 8.11
N ILE A 118 -4.93 5.90 8.70
CA ILE A 118 -6.24 5.24 8.82
C ILE A 118 -7.10 5.37 7.56
N PHE A 119 -6.73 6.28 6.64
CA PHE A 119 -7.32 6.45 5.31
C PHE A 119 -6.23 6.32 4.24
N SER A 120 -5.49 5.21 4.26
CA SER A 120 -4.19 5.08 3.58
C SER A 120 -4.25 5.16 2.05
N GLY A 121 -5.42 4.92 1.44
CA GLY A 121 -5.55 4.94 -0.01
C GLY A 121 -4.48 4.08 -0.68
N THR A 122 -3.65 4.70 -1.52
CA THR A 122 -2.54 4.00 -2.20
C THR A 122 -1.30 3.78 -1.32
N GLY A 123 -1.29 4.24 -0.07
CA GLY A 123 -0.17 4.10 0.85
C GLY A 123 0.94 5.15 0.68
N ALA A 124 0.69 6.23 -0.05
CA ALA A 124 1.71 7.26 -0.31
C ALA A 124 2.25 7.90 0.97
N VAL A 125 1.39 8.19 1.96
CA VAL A 125 1.81 8.77 3.23
C VAL A 125 2.45 7.72 4.13
N ALA A 126 1.88 6.52 4.21
CA ALA A 126 2.52 5.41 4.93
C ALA A 126 3.96 5.18 4.44
N ASN A 127 4.19 5.20 3.11
CA ASN A 127 5.53 5.06 2.54
C ASN A 127 6.50 6.18 2.97
N THR A 128 6.00 7.38 3.27
CA THR A 128 6.81 8.50 3.78
C THR A 128 7.39 8.20 5.16
N PHE A 129 6.74 7.32 5.92
CA PHE A 129 7.12 6.89 7.27
C PHE A 129 7.55 5.42 7.34
N LYS A 130 8.08 4.85 6.25
CA LYS A 130 8.52 3.45 6.19
C LYS A 130 9.63 3.09 7.19
N ASP A 131 10.34 4.08 7.75
CA ASP A 131 11.31 3.94 8.82
C ASP A 131 10.67 3.75 10.22
N LYS A 132 9.35 3.79 10.30
CA LYS A 132 8.55 3.60 11.52
C LYS A 132 7.75 2.30 11.46
N MET A 133 7.15 1.92 12.58
CA MET A 133 6.09 0.92 12.57
C MET A 133 4.84 1.55 11.96
N LEU A 134 4.23 0.87 11.00
CA LEU A 134 3.06 1.35 10.28
C LEU A 134 1.81 0.55 10.65
N ILE A 135 0.74 1.26 10.91
CA ILE A 135 -0.62 0.71 10.93
C ILE A 135 -1.38 1.39 9.79
N THR A 136 -1.68 0.66 8.73
CA THR A 136 -2.44 1.18 7.59
C THR A 136 -3.85 0.63 7.58
N ASN A 137 -4.81 1.43 7.10
CA ASN A 137 -6.18 0.99 6.94
C ASN A 137 -6.84 1.66 5.74
N ASP A 138 -7.66 0.91 5.02
CA ASP A 138 -8.56 1.48 4.04
C ASP A 138 -9.86 0.66 3.97
N LEU A 139 -10.97 1.35 3.70
CA LEU A 139 -12.28 0.71 3.56
C LEU A 139 -12.36 -0.14 2.27
N LEU A 140 -11.69 0.30 1.20
CA LEU A 140 -11.63 -0.44 -0.06
C LEU A 140 -10.62 -1.58 0.00
N TYR A 141 -11.06 -2.78 -0.35
CA TYR A 141 -10.20 -3.95 -0.38
C TYR A 141 -9.05 -3.80 -1.39
N SER A 142 -9.30 -3.12 -2.52
CA SER A 142 -8.27 -2.84 -3.54
C SER A 142 -7.13 -1.96 -3.02
N ASN A 143 -7.38 -1.09 -2.04
CA ASN A 143 -6.36 -0.32 -1.35
C ASN A 143 -5.70 -1.15 -0.24
N TYR A 144 -6.50 -1.86 0.56
CA TYR A 144 -5.98 -2.77 1.58
C TYR A 144 -5.00 -3.78 1.00
N ILE A 145 -5.37 -4.49 -0.08
CA ILE A 145 -4.49 -5.50 -0.69
C ILE A 145 -3.19 -4.87 -1.23
N SER A 146 -3.27 -3.63 -1.72
CA SER A 146 -2.09 -2.88 -2.15
C SER A 146 -1.21 -2.48 -0.98
N ASN A 147 -1.79 -2.00 0.12
CA ASN A 147 -1.02 -1.69 1.34
C ASN A 147 -0.40 -2.95 1.95
N TYR A 148 -1.12 -4.06 1.95
CA TYR A 148 -0.59 -5.36 2.37
C TYR A 148 0.62 -5.77 1.53
N ALA A 149 0.51 -5.63 0.20
CA ALA A 149 1.61 -5.90 -0.71
C ALA A 149 2.86 -5.07 -0.40
N TRP A 150 2.71 -3.77 -0.06
CA TRP A 150 3.83 -2.88 0.21
C TRP A 150 4.38 -2.96 1.63
N PHE A 151 3.52 -3.07 2.64
CA PHE A 151 3.90 -2.78 4.03
C PHE A 151 3.79 -3.96 4.99
N GLU A 152 2.92 -4.95 4.74
CA GLU A 152 2.81 -6.09 5.65
C GLU A 152 4.07 -6.95 5.58
N TYR A 153 4.53 -7.43 6.75
CA TYR A 153 5.67 -8.32 6.81
C TYR A 153 5.22 -9.77 6.68
N GLU A 154 5.47 -10.36 5.54
CA GLU A 154 5.30 -11.80 5.29
C GLU A 154 6.35 -12.24 4.28
N LYS A 155 6.96 -13.40 4.50
CA LYS A 155 7.95 -13.95 3.57
C LYS A 155 7.30 -14.29 2.23
N TYR A 156 7.99 -14.01 1.14
CA TYR A 156 7.55 -14.33 -0.22
C TYR A 156 8.74 -14.64 -1.11
N SER A 157 8.51 -15.24 -2.28
CA SER A 157 9.55 -15.52 -3.27
C SER A 157 9.52 -14.48 -4.39
N SER A 158 10.53 -13.60 -4.45
CA SER A 158 10.66 -12.63 -5.56
C SER A 158 10.83 -13.32 -6.90
N LYS A 159 11.63 -14.39 -6.96
CA LYS A 159 11.82 -15.19 -8.17
C LYS A 159 10.47 -15.68 -8.70
N LYS A 160 9.64 -16.30 -7.84
CA LYS A 160 8.30 -16.78 -8.21
C LYS A 160 7.42 -15.64 -8.74
N ILE A 161 7.42 -14.48 -8.08
CA ILE A 161 6.66 -13.29 -8.53
C ILE A 161 7.12 -12.84 -9.90
N ILE A 162 8.44 -12.75 -10.13
CA ILE A 162 9.02 -12.33 -11.42
C ILE A 162 8.64 -13.30 -12.53
N GLU A 163 8.77 -14.60 -12.28
CA GLU A 163 8.44 -15.65 -13.25
C GLU A 163 6.93 -15.62 -13.59
N LEU A 164 6.05 -15.54 -12.59
CA LEU A 164 4.60 -15.44 -12.82
C LEU A 164 4.22 -14.18 -13.61
N ILE A 165 4.82 -13.03 -13.30
CA ILE A 165 4.56 -11.79 -14.05
C ILE A 165 5.06 -11.90 -15.48
N TYR A 166 6.21 -12.54 -15.71
CA TYR A 166 6.69 -12.81 -17.05
C TYR A 166 5.70 -13.66 -17.82
N ASP A 167 5.26 -14.80 -17.25
CA ASP A 167 4.29 -15.70 -17.86
C ASP A 167 2.97 -14.98 -18.16
N TYR A 168 2.43 -14.21 -17.22
CA TYR A 168 1.21 -13.42 -17.44
C TYR A 168 1.36 -12.42 -18.58
N ASN A 169 2.53 -11.84 -18.76
CA ASN A 169 2.76 -10.93 -19.88
C ASN A 169 2.77 -11.66 -21.23
N GLN A 170 3.14 -12.94 -21.27
CA GLN A 170 3.10 -13.77 -22.50
C GLN A 170 1.69 -14.28 -22.85
N VAL A 171 0.75 -14.25 -21.91
CA VAL A 171 -0.62 -14.74 -22.11
C VAL A 171 -1.29 -14.03 -23.29
N LYS A 172 -1.78 -14.83 -24.24
CA LYS A 172 -2.62 -14.40 -25.35
C LYS A 172 -3.90 -15.23 -25.32
N THR A 173 -4.99 -14.66 -24.90
CA THR A 173 -6.28 -15.32 -24.81
C THR A 173 -7.41 -14.44 -25.33
N LYS A 174 -8.42 -15.07 -25.89
CA LYS A 174 -9.68 -14.44 -26.30
C LYS A 174 -10.88 -15.15 -25.67
N GLU A 175 -10.62 -15.98 -24.68
CA GLU A 175 -11.66 -16.71 -23.97
C GLU A 175 -12.67 -15.77 -23.34
N ASN A 176 -13.92 -16.20 -23.37
CA ASN A 176 -14.99 -15.50 -22.69
C ASN A 176 -14.87 -15.74 -21.18
N ASN A 177 -14.91 -14.70 -20.40
CA ASN A 177 -14.85 -14.73 -18.96
C ASN A 177 -15.57 -13.51 -18.36
N TYR A 178 -15.70 -13.47 -17.04
CA TYR A 178 -16.41 -12.42 -16.34
C TYR A 178 -16.00 -10.99 -16.76
N MET A 179 -14.69 -10.75 -16.94
CA MET A 179 -14.20 -9.43 -17.37
C MET A 179 -14.63 -9.10 -18.80
N ARG A 180 -14.51 -10.05 -19.71
CA ARG A 180 -14.90 -9.85 -21.11
C ARG A 180 -16.40 -9.63 -21.25
N GLU A 181 -17.22 -10.39 -20.55
CA GLU A 181 -18.68 -10.26 -20.58
C GLU A 181 -19.18 -8.91 -20.08
N ASN A 182 -18.53 -8.37 -19.06
CA ASN A 182 -19.04 -7.21 -18.36
C ASN A 182 -18.35 -5.88 -18.71
N PHE A 183 -17.07 -5.89 -19.14
CA PHE A 183 -16.27 -4.68 -19.26
C PHE A 183 -15.58 -4.51 -20.62
N ALA A 184 -15.77 -5.45 -21.57
CA ALA A 184 -15.21 -5.31 -22.91
C ALA A 184 -15.74 -4.06 -23.61
N ASP A 185 -14.85 -3.41 -24.39
CA ASP A 185 -15.10 -2.23 -25.20
C ASP A 185 -15.72 -1.03 -24.44
N THR A 186 -15.53 -1.03 -23.11
CA THR A 186 -15.88 0.08 -22.23
C THR A 186 -14.63 0.67 -21.59
N PHE A 187 -14.12 0.03 -20.54
CA PHE A 187 -12.89 0.45 -19.86
C PHE A 187 -11.64 -0.15 -20.50
N PHE A 188 -11.75 -1.30 -21.13
CA PHE A 188 -10.65 -2.04 -21.76
C PHE A 188 -11.09 -2.65 -23.08
N SER A 189 -10.11 -3.01 -23.93
CA SER A 189 -10.41 -3.84 -25.11
C SER A 189 -10.93 -5.22 -24.71
N ALA A 190 -11.67 -5.88 -25.60
CA ALA A 190 -12.15 -7.23 -25.35
C ALA A 190 -11.01 -8.24 -25.06
N ASP A 191 -9.88 -8.10 -25.76
CA ASP A 191 -8.73 -8.98 -25.58
C ASP A 191 -8.02 -8.72 -24.22
N ASP A 192 -7.87 -7.44 -23.81
CA ASP A 192 -7.33 -7.11 -22.48
C ASP A 192 -8.27 -7.58 -21.37
N CYS A 193 -9.58 -7.49 -21.55
CA CYS A 193 -10.55 -8.06 -20.60
C CYS A 193 -10.38 -9.59 -20.46
N SER A 194 -10.24 -10.33 -21.57
CA SER A 194 -9.97 -11.76 -21.51
C SER A 194 -8.69 -12.06 -20.75
N LYS A 195 -7.62 -11.29 -21.00
CA LYS A 195 -6.33 -11.44 -20.30
C LYS A 195 -6.43 -11.11 -18.82
N ILE A 196 -7.11 -10.02 -18.44
CA ILE A 196 -7.34 -9.63 -17.03
C ILE A 196 -8.08 -10.76 -16.30
N GLY A 197 -9.17 -11.25 -16.87
CA GLY A 197 -9.95 -12.34 -16.27
C GLY A 197 -9.14 -13.61 -16.12
N TYR A 198 -8.38 -14.02 -17.13
CA TYR A 198 -7.51 -15.20 -17.08
C TYR A 198 -6.48 -15.05 -15.94
N ILE A 199 -5.75 -13.94 -15.89
CA ILE A 199 -4.74 -13.72 -14.87
C ILE A 199 -5.37 -13.74 -13.47
N ARG A 200 -6.51 -13.09 -13.30
CA ARG A 200 -7.18 -13.03 -12.00
C ARG A 200 -7.67 -14.40 -11.52
N GLU A 201 -8.20 -15.24 -12.43
CA GLU A 201 -8.58 -16.62 -12.10
C GLU A 201 -7.37 -17.46 -11.72
N ASP A 202 -6.27 -17.35 -12.46
CA ASP A 202 -5.06 -18.13 -12.18
C ASP A 202 -4.44 -17.75 -10.82
N ILE A 203 -4.37 -16.43 -10.50
CA ILE A 203 -3.93 -15.98 -9.18
C ILE A 203 -4.81 -16.56 -8.08
N GLU A 204 -6.14 -16.56 -8.27
CA GLU A 204 -7.09 -17.11 -7.30
C GLU A 204 -6.92 -18.62 -7.12
N ALA A 205 -6.75 -19.35 -8.23
CA ALA A 205 -6.51 -20.79 -8.21
C ALA A 205 -5.20 -21.14 -7.48
N LYS A 206 -4.11 -20.44 -7.80
CA LYS A 206 -2.81 -20.65 -7.16
C LYS A 206 -2.87 -20.39 -5.64
N TYR A 207 -3.58 -19.36 -5.22
CA TYR A 207 -3.77 -19.09 -3.81
C TYR A 207 -4.58 -20.18 -3.09
N LYS A 208 -5.70 -20.60 -3.68
CA LYS A 208 -6.53 -21.71 -3.15
C LYS A 208 -5.78 -23.02 -3.07
N ASN A 209 -4.93 -23.31 -4.05
CA ASN A 209 -4.07 -24.48 -4.09
C ASN A 209 -2.83 -24.38 -3.19
N LYS A 210 -2.61 -23.24 -2.50
CA LYS A 210 -1.44 -22.96 -1.67
C LYS A 210 -0.10 -22.97 -2.43
N GLU A 211 -0.13 -22.70 -3.73
CA GLU A 211 1.06 -22.53 -4.57
C GLU A 211 1.72 -21.16 -4.31
N ILE A 212 0.90 -20.17 -3.91
CA ILE A 212 1.32 -18.86 -3.46
C ILE A 212 0.73 -18.57 -2.08
N ASN A 213 1.46 -17.80 -1.26
CA ASN A 213 0.96 -17.31 0.02
C ASN A 213 0.19 -15.99 -0.15
N PHE A 214 -0.34 -15.43 0.95
CA PHE A 214 -1.17 -14.23 0.86
C PHE A 214 -0.36 -12.99 0.46
N LYS A 215 0.92 -12.90 0.82
CA LYS A 215 1.81 -11.81 0.37
C LYS A 215 2.04 -11.86 -1.14
N GLU A 216 2.33 -13.04 -1.66
CA GLU A 216 2.50 -13.26 -3.10
C GLU A 216 1.21 -12.95 -3.87
N TYR A 217 0.06 -13.39 -3.34
CA TYR A 217 -1.26 -13.05 -3.85
C TYR A 217 -1.47 -11.52 -3.89
N ALA A 218 -1.20 -10.82 -2.79
CA ALA A 218 -1.35 -9.38 -2.70
C ALA A 218 -0.45 -8.62 -3.70
N ILE A 219 0.79 -9.06 -3.85
CA ILE A 219 1.75 -8.50 -4.81
C ILE A 219 1.23 -8.67 -6.25
N LEU A 220 0.77 -9.85 -6.63
CA LEU A 220 0.28 -10.15 -7.97
C LEU A 220 -1.01 -9.36 -8.29
N ILE A 221 -1.96 -9.31 -7.35
CA ILE A 221 -3.17 -8.50 -7.49
C ILE A 221 -2.81 -7.02 -7.67
N THR A 222 -1.92 -6.49 -6.84
CA THR A 222 -1.51 -5.07 -6.93
C THR A 222 -0.81 -4.78 -8.26
N SER A 223 0.02 -5.69 -8.77
CA SER A 223 0.66 -5.57 -10.09
C SER A 223 -0.39 -5.54 -11.21
N LEU A 224 -1.43 -6.39 -11.11
CA LEU A 224 -2.54 -6.40 -12.06
C LEU A 224 -3.35 -5.10 -12.00
N LEU A 225 -3.75 -4.63 -10.81
CA LEU A 225 -4.49 -3.37 -10.64
C LEU A 225 -3.72 -2.17 -11.19
N ASN A 226 -2.40 -2.11 -10.96
CA ASN A 226 -1.54 -1.07 -11.50
C ASN A 226 -1.45 -1.12 -13.04
N ALA A 227 -1.40 -2.32 -13.62
CA ALA A 227 -1.39 -2.50 -15.07
C ALA A 227 -2.72 -2.09 -15.71
N MET A 228 -3.83 -2.47 -15.08
CA MET A 228 -5.19 -2.06 -15.50
C MET A 228 -5.34 -0.54 -15.50
N ASP A 229 -4.90 0.13 -14.44
CA ASP A 229 -5.03 1.59 -14.31
C ASP A 229 -4.25 2.36 -15.38
N LYS A 230 -3.14 1.80 -15.88
CA LYS A 230 -2.34 2.41 -16.96
C LYS A 230 -3.02 2.39 -18.32
N ILE A 231 -3.84 1.36 -18.58
CA ILE A 231 -4.50 1.16 -19.89
C ILE A 231 -5.97 1.56 -19.90
N ALA A 232 -6.54 1.78 -18.70
CA ALA A 232 -7.98 2.02 -18.56
C ALA A 232 -8.43 3.27 -19.34
N ASN A 233 -9.46 3.10 -20.14
CA ASN A 233 -10.17 4.18 -20.83
C ASN A 233 -11.06 4.94 -19.84
N THR A 234 -10.45 5.83 -19.07
CA THR A 234 -11.13 6.62 -18.04
C THR A 234 -10.78 8.11 -18.17
N VAL A 235 -11.52 8.93 -17.42
CA VAL A 235 -11.23 10.37 -17.24
C VAL A 235 -10.53 10.64 -15.89
N GLY A 236 -9.79 9.65 -15.37
CA GLY A 236 -9.10 9.73 -14.09
C GLY A 236 -9.79 8.93 -12.96
N HIS A 237 -10.98 8.38 -13.22
CA HIS A 237 -11.73 7.52 -12.33
C HIS A 237 -12.70 6.64 -13.14
N TYR A 238 -13.23 5.55 -12.55
CA TYR A 238 -14.07 4.57 -13.24
C TYR A 238 -15.59 4.88 -13.22
N ASP A 239 -16.00 6.08 -12.81
CA ASP A 239 -17.41 6.51 -12.89
C ASP A 239 -17.91 6.63 -14.34
N ALA A 240 -16.99 6.86 -15.28
CA ALA A 240 -17.30 7.00 -16.68
C ALA A 240 -16.12 6.59 -17.57
N TYR A 241 -16.42 6.15 -18.77
CA TYR A 241 -15.45 5.88 -19.82
C TYR A 241 -15.75 6.73 -21.06
N ARG A 242 -14.74 6.92 -21.92
CA ARG A 242 -14.89 7.67 -23.18
C ARG A 242 -15.49 6.74 -24.24
N LYS A 243 -16.44 7.24 -25.01
CA LYS A 243 -17.02 6.52 -26.16
C LYS A 243 -16.14 6.67 -27.39
N ASN A 244 -16.18 5.68 -28.28
CA ASN A 244 -15.47 5.71 -29.57
C ASN A 244 -13.95 5.93 -29.42
N VAL A 245 -13.31 5.14 -28.58
CA VAL A 245 -11.87 5.19 -28.32
C VAL A 245 -11.22 3.94 -28.87
N ASP A 246 -10.09 4.12 -29.57
CA ASP A 246 -9.22 3.03 -29.94
C ASP A 246 -8.35 2.62 -28.74
N PHE A 247 -8.32 1.32 -28.44
CA PHE A 247 -7.53 0.75 -27.36
C PHE A 247 -6.10 0.44 -27.83
N GLU A 248 -5.27 1.48 -27.90
CA GLU A 248 -3.89 1.37 -28.37
C GLU A 248 -2.96 0.67 -27.36
N LYS A 249 -3.20 0.89 -26.07
CA LYS A 249 -2.37 0.36 -24.98
C LYS A 249 -2.77 -1.07 -24.66
N LYS A 250 -1.79 -1.94 -24.45
CA LYS A 250 -1.98 -3.35 -24.04
C LYS A 250 -1.64 -3.56 -22.60
N LEU A 251 -2.30 -4.54 -21.98
CA LEU A 251 -2.04 -4.91 -20.59
C LEU A 251 -0.64 -5.52 -20.46
N VAL A 252 0.21 -4.85 -19.68
CA VAL A 252 1.54 -5.32 -19.30
C VAL A 252 1.73 -5.11 -17.81
N LEU A 253 1.94 -6.19 -17.09
CA LEU A 253 2.23 -6.18 -15.66
C LEU A 253 3.69 -5.80 -15.43
N ASN A 254 3.92 -4.92 -14.47
CA ASN A 254 5.25 -4.63 -13.95
C ASN A 254 5.48 -5.43 -12.66
N VAL A 255 6.72 -5.78 -12.41
CA VAL A 255 7.14 -6.44 -11.17
C VAL A 255 7.01 -5.46 -10.01
N LEU A 256 6.32 -5.88 -8.96
CA LEU A 256 6.23 -5.16 -7.70
C LEU A 256 6.98 -5.98 -6.66
N LEU A 257 8.01 -5.39 -6.08
CA LEU A 257 8.75 -5.99 -4.98
C LEU A 257 8.78 -4.97 -3.83
N PRO A 258 8.22 -5.31 -2.67
CA PRO A 258 8.35 -4.50 -1.46
C PRO A 258 9.82 -4.39 -1.05
N GLU A 259 10.18 -3.33 -0.33
CA GLU A 259 11.52 -3.21 0.22
C GLU A 259 11.79 -4.30 1.27
N GLU A 260 13.01 -4.81 1.33
CA GLU A 260 13.42 -5.86 2.29
C GLU A 260 13.38 -5.37 3.75
N THR A 261 13.44 -4.05 3.96
CA THR A 261 13.45 -3.40 5.28
C THR A 261 12.07 -3.12 5.86
N VAL A 262 11.04 -3.82 5.37
CA VAL A 262 9.69 -3.68 5.93
C VAL A 262 9.69 -4.06 7.40
N ASN A 263 9.20 -3.17 8.26
CA ASN A 263 9.10 -3.41 9.69
C ASN A 263 8.20 -4.61 9.97
N SER A 264 8.73 -5.60 10.68
CA SER A 264 8.01 -6.85 11.00
C SER A 264 6.77 -6.67 11.88
N ASN A 265 6.62 -5.49 12.48
CA ASN A 265 5.45 -5.15 13.31
C ASN A 265 4.40 -4.33 12.55
N ASN A 266 4.58 -4.08 11.26
CA ASN A 266 3.58 -3.40 10.46
C ASN A 266 2.30 -4.22 10.38
N ILE A 267 1.16 -3.53 10.38
CA ILE A 267 -0.16 -4.17 10.30
C ILE A 267 -1.03 -3.41 9.29
N CYS A 268 -1.67 -4.15 8.40
CA CYS A 268 -2.62 -3.61 7.43
C CYS A 268 -4.05 -4.07 7.74
N TYR A 269 -5.00 -3.14 7.79
CA TYR A 269 -6.41 -3.41 8.05
C TYR A 269 -7.31 -3.05 6.86
N ASN A 270 -8.44 -3.75 6.75
CA ASN A 270 -9.54 -3.42 5.83
C ASN A 270 -10.84 -3.26 6.63
N LEU A 271 -10.95 -2.15 7.32
CA LEU A 271 -12.07 -1.88 8.22
C LEU A 271 -12.58 -0.44 8.05
N ASP A 272 -13.77 -0.20 8.55
CA ASP A 272 -14.25 1.16 8.77
C ASP A 272 -13.35 1.87 9.79
N ALA A 273 -12.92 3.11 9.47
CA ALA A 273 -11.97 3.86 10.29
C ALA A 273 -12.47 4.11 11.73
N ASN A 274 -13.77 4.42 11.88
CA ASN A 274 -14.36 4.66 13.19
C ASN A 274 -14.51 3.38 14.04
N LYS A 275 -14.59 2.22 13.38
CA LYS A 275 -14.55 0.93 14.09
C LYS A 275 -13.13 0.61 14.53
N LEU A 276 -12.16 0.75 13.61
CA LEU A 276 -10.78 0.39 13.88
C LEU A 276 -10.14 1.25 14.97
N ILE A 277 -10.35 2.57 14.96
CA ILE A 277 -9.71 3.50 15.90
C ILE A 277 -9.96 3.16 17.37
N LYS A 278 -11.02 2.40 17.67
CA LYS A 278 -11.38 1.96 19.03
C LYS A 278 -10.43 0.87 19.58
N SER A 279 -9.66 0.22 18.71
CA SER A 279 -8.85 -0.97 19.05
C SER A 279 -7.35 -0.81 18.80
N ILE A 280 -6.91 0.31 18.24
CA ILE A 280 -5.51 0.56 17.91
C ILE A 280 -4.95 1.76 18.67
N ARG A 281 -3.62 1.76 18.85
CA ARG A 281 -2.85 2.83 19.50
C ARG A 281 -1.61 3.14 18.69
N GLY A 282 -1.13 4.39 18.78
CA GLY A 282 0.09 4.81 18.12
C GLY A 282 0.61 6.14 18.63
N ASP A 283 1.67 6.63 18.02
CA ASP A 283 2.22 7.94 18.37
C ASP A 283 1.63 9.05 17.51
N LEU A 284 1.48 8.80 16.20
CA LEU A 284 0.92 9.72 15.22
C LEU A 284 -0.27 9.08 14.50
N LEU A 285 -1.42 9.73 14.54
CA LEU A 285 -2.57 9.41 13.69
C LEU A 285 -2.59 10.39 12.51
N TYR A 286 -2.37 9.89 11.31
CA TYR A 286 -2.53 10.65 10.07
C TYR A 286 -3.95 10.45 9.52
N LEU A 287 -4.58 11.55 9.11
CA LEU A 287 -5.94 11.61 8.60
C LEU A 287 -5.99 12.35 7.26
N ASP A 288 -6.51 11.68 6.24
CA ASP A 288 -6.86 12.26 4.94
C ASP A 288 -8.25 11.73 4.51
N PRO A 289 -9.31 12.06 5.28
CA PRO A 289 -10.64 11.58 4.97
C PRO A 289 -11.16 12.20 3.66
N PRO A 290 -12.13 11.58 2.98
CA PRO A 290 -12.82 12.22 1.87
C PRO A 290 -13.37 13.59 2.26
N TYR A 291 -13.19 14.61 1.39
CA TYR A 291 -13.68 15.98 1.64
C TYR A 291 -14.80 16.42 0.69
N ASN A 292 -15.46 15.47 0.05
CA ASN A 292 -16.60 15.76 -0.82
C ASN A 292 -17.56 14.56 -0.86
N SER A 293 -18.74 14.75 -1.44
CA SER A 293 -19.77 13.73 -1.55
C SER A 293 -19.48 12.59 -2.52
N ARG A 294 -18.33 12.61 -3.21
CA ARG A 294 -17.95 11.53 -4.14
C ARG A 294 -17.44 10.33 -3.37
N GLN A 295 -18.19 9.25 -3.41
CA GLN A 295 -17.79 7.99 -2.82
C GLN A 295 -16.62 7.37 -3.60
N TYR A 296 -15.54 6.99 -2.90
CA TYR A 296 -14.40 6.34 -3.53
C TYR A 296 -14.75 4.95 -4.09
N CYS A 297 -15.70 4.26 -3.47
CA CYS A 297 -16.24 3.00 -3.98
C CYS A 297 -16.98 3.16 -5.33
N ASP A 298 -17.47 4.37 -5.64
CA ASP A 298 -18.01 4.67 -6.97
C ASP A 298 -16.89 4.95 -7.97
N ALA A 299 -15.90 5.75 -7.57
CA ALA A 299 -14.79 6.14 -8.44
C ALA A 299 -13.86 4.96 -8.81
N TYR A 300 -13.75 3.95 -7.93
CA TYR A 300 -12.84 2.81 -8.08
C TYR A 300 -13.52 1.45 -8.07
N HIS A 301 -14.83 1.40 -8.34
CA HIS A 301 -15.65 0.18 -8.28
C HIS A 301 -15.08 -0.98 -9.08
N LEU A 302 -14.47 -0.73 -10.24
CA LEU A 302 -13.93 -1.79 -11.10
C LEU A 302 -12.66 -2.39 -10.53
N LEU A 303 -11.75 -1.56 -9.98
CA LEU A 303 -10.55 -2.07 -9.30
C LEU A 303 -10.94 -2.84 -8.04
N GLU A 304 -11.96 -2.40 -7.31
CA GLU A 304 -12.51 -3.08 -6.14
C GLU A 304 -13.12 -4.44 -6.53
N ASN A 305 -13.88 -4.49 -7.63
CA ASN A 305 -14.45 -5.72 -8.16
C ASN A 305 -13.36 -6.75 -8.51
N VAL A 306 -12.32 -6.32 -9.23
CA VAL A 306 -11.20 -7.20 -9.61
C VAL A 306 -10.39 -7.63 -8.38
N ALA A 307 -10.18 -6.75 -7.40
CA ALA A 307 -9.47 -7.10 -6.19
C ALA A 307 -10.20 -8.16 -5.37
N ARG A 308 -11.51 -8.02 -5.16
CA ARG A 308 -12.34 -8.99 -4.41
C ARG A 308 -12.59 -10.27 -5.16
N TRP A 309 -12.82 -10.17 -6.45
CA TRP A 309 -13.10 -11.28 -7.37
C TRP A 309 -14.34 -12.12 -7.00
N GLU A 310 -15.35 -11.48 -6.41
CA GLU A 310 -16.63 -12.11 -6.10
C GLU A 310 -17.53 -12.29 -7.33
N LYS A 311 -17.16 -11.64 -8.45
CA LYS A 311 -17.86 -11.67 -9.75
C LYS A 311 -19.34 -11.28 -9.64
N PRO A 312 -19.66 -10.16 -8.95
CA PRO A 312 -21.04 -9.74 -8.76
C PRO A 312 -21.67 -9.30 -10.09
N GLU A 313 -23.00 -9.27 -10.13
CA GLU A 313 -23.72 -8.57 -11.19
C GLU A 313 -23.35 -7.09 -11.22
N VAL A 314 -23.27 -6.52 -12.42
CA VAL A 314 -22.93 -5.12 -12.63
C VAL A 314 -24.04 -4.40 -13.39
N TYR A 315 -24.29 -3.14 -13.03
CA TYR A 315 -25.45 -2.39 -13.49
C TYR A 315 -25.05 -1.02 -14.08
N GLY A 316 -25.92 -0.51 -14.93
CA GLY A 316 -25.82 0.83 -15.51
C GLY A 316 -24.71 0.97 -16.53
N VAL A 317 -24.51 2.19 -17.04
CA VAL A 317 -23.53 2.49 -18.08
C VAL A 317 -22.10 2.24 -17.63
N ALA A 318 -21.77 2.59 -16.39
CA ALA A 318 -20.44 2.40 -15.85
C ALA A 318 -20.18 0.99 -15.29
N ARG A 319 -21.11 0.05 -15.46
CA ARG A 319 -20.96 -1.35 -15.05
C ARG A 319 -20.58 -1.49 -13.58
N LYS A 320 -21.32 -0.82 -12.69
CA LYS A 320 -21.06 -0.82 -11.26
C LYS A 320 -21.71 -2.01 -10.55
N MET A 321 -20.98 -2.64 -9.64
CA MET A 321 -21.51 -3.62 -8.69
C MET A 321 -22.29 -2.93 -7.56
N ASP A 322 -22.97 -3.69 -6.71
CA ASP A 322 -23.47 -3.16 -5.43
C ASP A 322 -22.30 -2.71 -4.53
N ARG A 323 -22.40 -1.50 -3.97
CA ARG A 323 -21.37 -0.84 -3.17
C ARG A 323 -21.93 -0.31 -1.86
N THR A 324 -23.11 -0.77 -1.46
CA THR A 324 -23.83 -0.23 -0.27
C THR A 324 -22.97 -0.36 0.99
N SER A 325 -22.27 -1.49 1.16
CA SER A 325 -21.39 -1.75 2.30
C SER A 325 -20.05 -1.01 2.25
N LEU A 326 -19.70 -0.39 1.12
CA LEU A 326 -18.43 0.31 0.88
C LEU A 326 -18.54 1.83 0.94
N LYS A 327 -19.74 2.34 1.29
CA LYS A 327 -19.95 3.79 1.41
C LYS A 327 -19.32 4.32 2.69
N SER A 328 -18.60 5.43 2.54
CA SER A 328 -17.98 6.13 3.66
C SER A 328 -18.89 7.22 4.20
N ASP A 329 -19.05 7.28 5.51
CA ASP A 329 -19.76 8.37 6.20
C ASP A 329 -19.10 9.73 6.00
N TYR A 330 -17.80 9.76 5.71
CA TYR A 330 -17.06 10.98 5.37
C TYR A 330 -17.45 11.59 4.02
N CYS A 331 -18.16 10.85 3.17
CA CYS A 331 -18.77 11.36 1.95
C CYS A 331 -20.27 11.72 2.12
N MET A 332 -20.77 11.73 3.33
CA MET A 332 -22.18 11.97 3.66
C MET A 332 -22.35 13.22 4.52
N ILE A 333 -23.59 13.66 4.72
CA ILE A 333 -23.91 14.76 5.64
C ILE A 333 -23.47 14.48 7.09
N THR A 334 -23.20 13.22 7.41
CA THR A 334 -22.73 12.76 8.72
C THR A 334 -21.21 12.92 8.91
N ALA A 335 -20.47 13.46 7.93
CA ALA A 335 -19.01 13.54 7.95
C ALA A 335 -18.44 14.21 9.21
N THR A 336 -19.00 15.34 9.64
CA THR A 336 -18.58 16.05 10.87
C THR A 336 -18.75 15.18 12.11
N LYS A 337 -19.88 14.44 12.21
CA LYS A 337 -20.14 13.54 13.34
C LYS A 337 -19.18 12.35 13.34
N ALA A 338 -18.93 11.74 12.18
CA ALA A 338 -17.96 10.65 12.04
C ALA A 338 -16.55 11.10 12.42
N PHE A 339 -16.15 12.30 12.00
CA PHE A 339 -14.87 12.90 12.35
C PHE A 339 -14.75 13.16 13.87
N GLU A 340 -15.79 13.75 14.50
CA GLU A 340 -15.80 13.99 15.95
C GLU A 340 -15.65 12.68 16.73
N GLU A 341 -16.41 11.63 16.38
CA GLU A 341 -16.29 10.31 17.03
C GLU A 341 -14.88 9.71 16.86
N LEU A 342 -14.29 9.80 15.66
CA LEU A 342 -12.94 9.28 15.40
C LEU A 342 -11.90 9.99 16.28
N ILE A 343 -11.94 11.33 16.33
CA ILE A 343 -11.01 12.14 17.14
C ILE A 343 -11.17 11.85 18.63
N GLU A 344 -12.40 11.75 19.12
CA GLU A 344 -12.66 11.41 20.53
C GLU A 344 -12.05 10.06 20.92
N ARG A 345 -12.16 9.05 20.04
CA ARG A 345 -11.68 7.68 20.29
C ARG A 345 -10.19 7.48 20.03
N ALA A 346 -9.52 8.39 19.32
CA ALA A 346 -8.11 8.27 19.01
C ALA A 346 -7.24 8.20 20.29
N ASP A 347 -6.40 7.16 20.39
CA ASP A 347 -5.40 6.98 21.45
C ASP A 347 -3.99 7.15 20.84
N THR A 348 -3.59 8.43 20.69
CA THR A 348 -2.33 8.83 20.07
C THR A 348 -1.77 10.08 20.72
N LYS A 349 -0.48 10.35 20.54
CA LYS A 349 0.19 11.57 21.03
C LYS A 349 -0.08 12.75 20.12
N TYR A 350 -0.12 12.49 18.80
CA TYR A 350 -0.31 13.50 17.78
C TYR A 350 -1.40 13.06 16.80
N ILE A 351 -2.17 14.03 16.32
CA ILE A 351 -3.11 13.84 15.22
C ILE A 351 -2.74 14.84 14.14
N LEU A 352 -2.49 14.39 12.92
CA LEU A 352 -2.19 15.22 11.76
C LEU A 352 -3.28 15.03 10.71
N LEU A 353 -4.13 16.04 10.56
CA LEU A 353 -5.18 16.06 9.55
C LEU A 353 -4.71 16.84 8.33
N SER A 354 -4.71 16.20 7.15
CA SER A 354 -4.61 16.88 5.86
C SER A 354 -6.00 17.25 5.38
N TYR A 355 -6.25 18.54 5.15
CA TYR A 355 -7.55 19.02 4.67
C TYR A 355 -7.38 20.30 3.84
N ASN A 356 -7.91 20.31 2.63
CA ASN A 356 -7.78 21.46 1.75
C ASN A 356 -8.77 22.60 2.08
N ASN A 357 -8.53 23.79 1.54
CA ASN A 357 -9.37 24.96 1.76
C ASN A 357 -10.52 25.10 0.74
N MET A 358 -10.90 24.04 0.03
CA MET A 358 -11.97 24.08 -0.99
C MET A 358 -13.35 24.32 -0.40
N SER A 359 -13.53 24.18 0.93
CA SER A 359 -14.79 24.48 1.61
C SER A 359 -15.21 25.94 1.45
N ASP A 360 -14.27 26.88 1.35
CA ASP A 360 -14.54 28.31 1.34
C ASP A 360 -14.82 28.90 -0.06
N LYS A 361 -14.54 28.12 -1.11
CA LYS A 361 -14.60 28.62 -2.51
C LYS A 361 -15.82 28.10 -3.28
N GLY A 362 -17.00 28.24 -2.68
CA GLY A 362 -18.29 28.43 -3.36
C GLY A 362 -18.59 27.62 -4.62
N ASN A 363 -18.45 26.29 -4.62
CA ASN A 363 -19.13 25.42 -5.56
C ASN A 363 -20.04 24.47 -4.78
N ASP A 364 -21.30 24.84 -4.64
CA ASP A 364 -22.34 24.21 -3.81
C ASP A 364 -22.73 22.77 -4.17
N ARG A 365 -21.87 22.02 -4.86
CA ARG A 365 -22.16 20.66 -5.29
C ARG A 365 -21.84 19.58 -4.28
N SER A 366 -21.26 19.91 -3.12
CA SER A 366 -20.91 18.92 -2.10
C SER A 366 -21.49 19.28 -0.75
N ASN A 367 -22.49 18.51 -0.30
CA ASN A 367 -23.09 18.62 1.04
C ASN A 367 -22.27 17.85 2.12
N ALA A 368 -21.21 17.17 1.73
CA ALA A 368 -20.34 16.40 2.63
C ALA A 368 -19.04 17.17 2.85
N LYS A 369 -19.05 18.13 3.76
CA LYS A 369 -17.87 18.94 4.11
C LYS A 369 -17.78 19.01 5.62
N ILE A 370 -16.57 18.94 6.14
CA ILE A 370 -16.28 19.32 7.51
C ILE A 370 -15.79 20.77 7.46
N LEU A 371 -16.53 21.66 8.09
CA LEU A 371 -16.17 23.09 8.10
C LEU A 371 -14.92 23.31 8.94
N ASP A 372 -14.12 24.33 8.61
CA ASP A 372 -12.91 24.69 9.34
C ASP A 372 -13.21 24.96 10.84
N GLU A 373 -14.33 25.60 11.12
CA GLU A 373 -14.80 25.85 12.48
C GLU A 373 -15.03 24.54 13.24
N ASP A 374 -15.61 23.53 12.59
CA ASP A 374 -15.83 22.21 13.18
C ASP A 374 -14.50 21.46 13.37
N ILE A 375 -13.60 21.51 12.38
CA ILE A 375 -12.25 20.92 12.51
C ILE A 375 -11.55 21.51 13.74
N MET A 376 -11.50 22.85 13.84
CA MET A 376 -10.86 23.52 14.95
C MET A 376 -11.54 23.23 16.28
N ARG A 377 -12.87 23.27 16.33
CA ARG A 377 -13.66 22.94 17.52
C ARG A 377 -13.36 21.52 18.03
N ILE A 378 -13.37 20.55 17.11
CA ILE A 378 -13.20 19.13 17.44
C ILE A 378 -11.74 18.86 17.88
N LEU A 379 -10.76 19.29 17.11
CA LEU A 379 -9.35 19.08 17.43
C LEU A 379 -8.93 19.82 18.71
N SER A 380 -9.42 21.05 18.95
CA SER A 380 -9.07 21.84 20.15
C SER A 380 -9.59 21.23 21.44
N LYS A 381 -10.67 20.44 21.40
CA LYS A 381 -11.12 19.64 22.55
C LYS A 381 -10.12 18.53 22.90
N LYS A 382 -9.39 18.02 21.90
CA LYS A 382 -8.46 16.89 22.05
C LYS A 382 -7.05 17.33 22.42
N GLY A 383 -6.59 18.50 21.91
CA GLY A 383 -5.23 18.95 22.09
C GLY A 383 -4.98 20.40 21.63
N LYS A 384 -3.71 20.79 21.65
CA LYS A 384 -3.24 22.06 21.09
C LYS A 384 -3.11 21.93 19.57
N VAL A 385 -3.77 22.81 18.82
CA VAL A 385 -3.78 22.78 17.35
C VAL A 385 -2.85 23.81 16.76
N THR A 386 -2.03 23.42 15.79
CA THR A 386 -1.18 24.29 14.95
C THR A 386 -1.48 23.97 13.48
N ILE A 387 -1.63 25.03 12.66
CA ILE A 387 -1.94 24.87 11.22
C ILE A 387 -0.67 25.19 10.43
N PHE A 388 -0.34 24.30 9.49
CA PHE A 388 0.73 24.48 8.51
C PHE A 388 0.12 24.56 7.11
N GLU A 389 0.59 25.48 6.28
CA GLU A 389 0.10 25.65 4.91
C GLU A 389 1.24 25.46 3.91
N SER A 390 0.94 24.79 2.80
CA SER A 390 1.83 24.71 1.66
C SER A 390 1.16 25.28 0.42
N ASN A 391 1.90 26.08 -0.33
CA ASN A 391 1.47 26.57 -1.63
C ASN A 391 1.54 25.43 -2.65
N TYR A 392 0.45 24.75 -2.88
CA TYR A 392 0.36 23.61 -3.78
C TYR A 392 -0.37 23.99 -5.08
N LYS A 393 0.26 23.69 -6.24
CA LYS A 393 -0.44 23.74 -7.53
C LYS A 393 -1.32 22.49 -7.66
N SER A 394 -2.63 22.64 -7.47
CA SER A 394 -3.57 21.55 -7.65
C SER A 394 -3.52 20.99 -9.08
N PHE A 395 -3.56 19.67 -9.20
CA PHE A 395 -3.73 18.99 -10.47
C PHE A 395 -5.20 19.18 -10.92
N SER A 396 -5.47 20.15 -11.81
CA SER A 396 -6.80 20.33 -12.38
C SER A 396 -6.89 19.62 -13.72
N THR A 397 -7.74 18.59 -13.82
CA THR A 397 -8.19 18.03 -15.09
C THR A 397 -9.34 18.91 -15.65
N GLY A 398 -9.05 20.12 -16.05
CA GLY A 398 -10.05 21.03 -16.63
C GLY A 398 -9.65 22.49 -16.43
N LYS A 399 -10.23 23.39 -17.24
CA LYS A 399 -10.09 24.86 -17.14
C LYS A 399 -10.74 25.35 -15.83
N SER A 400 -10.11 25.19 -14.70
CA SER A 400 -10.47 25.89 -13.47
C SER A 400 -9.31 26.80 -13.08
N ASP A 401 -9.47 28.08 -13.30
CA ASP A 401 -8.60 29.16 -12.81
C ASP A 401 -8.82 29.43 -11.33
N ILE A 402 -8.75 28.36 -10.50
CA ILE A 402 -8.81 28.54 -9.05
C ILE A 402 -7.43 28.97 -8.59
N LYS A 403 -7.24 30.26 -8.43
CA LYS A 403 -6.07 30.86 -7.78
C LYS A 403 -6.19 30.61 -6.28
N ASP A 404 -5.08 30.20 -5.61
CA ASP A 404 -4.91 29.95 -4.18
C ASP A 404 -5.47 28.63 -3.60
N ASN A 405 -5.26 27.50 -4.27
CA ASN A 405 -5.43 26.21 -3.62
C ASN A 405 -4.26 25.96 -2.67
N LYS A 406 -4.56 25.92 -1.38
CA LYS A 406 -3.61 25.57 -0.34
C LYS A 406 -3.98 24.22 0.25
N GLU A 407 -3.00 23.36 0.38
CA GLU A 407 -3.10 22.19 1.25
C GLU A 407 -2.69 22.60 2.64
N ARG A 408 -3.49 22.20 3.63
CA ARG A 408 -3.29 22.53 5.04
C ARG A 408 -3.12 21.26 5.85
N LEU A 409 -2.22 21.34 6.82
CA LEU A 409 -2.01 20.31 7.81
C LEU A 409 -2.40 20.88 9.17
N PHE A 410 -3.38 20.26 9.82
CA PHE A 410 -3.79 20.58 11.18
C PHE A 410 -3.12 19.58 12.12
N LEU A 411 -2.09 20.03 12.83
CA LEU A 411 -1.39 19.22 13.81
C LEU A 411 -1.99 19.49 15.20
N CYS A 412 -2.55 18.44 15.79
CA CYS A 412 -3.05 18.44 17.16
C CYS A 412 -2.09 17.67 18.07
N GLU A 413 -1.45 18.37 19.01
CA GLU A 413 -0.72 17.78 20.13
C GLU A 413 -1.71 17.42 21.23
N VAL A 414 -2.00 16.13 21.40
CA VAL A 414 -3.05 15.63 22.30
C VAL A 414 -2.68 15.90 23.75
N PHE A 415 -3.64 16.39 24.53
CA PHE A 415 -3.44 16.65 25.95
C PHE A 415 -3.12 15.37 26.72
N SER A 416 -2.08 15.41 27.57
CA SER A 416 -1.79 14.30 28.49
C SER A 416 -2.95 14.12 29.49
N GLU A 417 -3.08 12.90 30.05
CA GLU A 417 -4.09 12.62 31.08
C GLU A 417 -4.01 13.56 32.29
N GLU A 418 -2.82 14.03 32.64
CA GLU A 418 -2.63 15.01 33.70
C GLU A 418 -3.23 16.38 33.35
N LYS A 419 -3.07 16.86 32.11
CA LYS A 419 -3.66 18.12 31.64
C LYS A 419 -5.18 18.02 31.51
N LYS A 420 -5.73 16.86 31.12
CA LYS A 420 -7.19 16.67 31.08
C LYS A 420 -7.84 16.79 32.47
N LYS A 421 -7.19 16.28 33.51
CA LYS A 421 -7.68 16.40 34.90
C LYS A 421 -7.64 17.84 35.41
N MET A 422 -6.66 18.65 35.00
CA MET A 422 -6.57 20.07 35.38
C MET A 422 -7.66 20.92 34.72
N THR A 423 -7.98 20.66 33.45
CA THR A 423 -9.05 21.40 32.73
C THR A 423 -10.44 21.03 33.20
N SER A 424 -10.68 19.81 33.67
CA SER A 424 -11.96 19.41 34.25
C SER A 424 -12.21 19.96 35.65
N ASN A 425 -11.16 20.31 36.38
CA ASN A 425 -11.27 20.91 37.73
C ASN A 425 -11.38 22.45 37.74
N THR A 426 -11.31 23.12 36.57
CA THR A 426 -11.40 24.58 36.46
C THR A 426 -12.81 25.04 36.02
N ILE A 427 -13.85 24.29 36.37
CA ILE A 427 -15.22 24.84 36.32
C ILE A 427 -15.38 25.68 37.57
N VAL A 428 -15.06 26.96 37.46
CA VAL A 428 -15.42 27.97 38.47
C VAL A 428 -16.97 28.10 38.46
N PRO A 429 -17.65 27.93 39.59
CA PRO A 429 -19.07 28.18 39.61
C PRO A 429 -19.31 29.68 39.41
N PHE A 430 -20.02 30.05 38.35
CA PHE A 430 -20.60 31.37 38.21
C PHE A 430 -21.67 31.50 39.29
N PHE A 431 -21.36 32.21 40.36
CA PHE A 431 -22.37 32.75 41.26
C PHE A 431 -23.05 33.94 40.56
N PHE A 432 -24.30 33.76 40.23
CA PHE A 432 -25.19 34.89 39.94
C PHE A 432 -25.46 35.67 41.26
N TRP A 433 -25.18 36.95 41.20
CA TRP A 433 -25.77 37.98 42.05
C TRP A 433 -26.70 38.82 41.19
#